data_af47b4a86dbf0f787196bf3d5eaff29f
#
_entry.id   af47b4a86dbf0f787196bf3d5eaff29f
#
_cell.length_a   1.000
_cell.length_b   1.000
_cell.length_c   1.000
_cell.angle_alpha   90.00
_cell.angle_beta   90.00
_cell.angle_gamma   90.00
#
_symmetry.space_group_name_H-M   'P 1'
#
loop_
_entity.id
_entity.type
_entity.pdbx_description
1 polymer ?
#
loop_
_entity_poly.entity_id
_entity_poly.type
_entity_poly.pdbx_seq_one_letter_code
_entity_poly.pdbx_strand_id
1 'polypeptide(L)'
;MGGRRLDLADDFRDLLRTFVVREVRFLVVGAYALAVLGRPRATGHLDVWIEPTRENAERVYAALREFGAPLHELTIDDLSRRGVVFQIGLPPLRIDVLTAISGVEFAAA
;
A
#
# COMPACT_ATOMS: atom_id res chain seq x y z
N MET A 1 -2.18 8.45 27.81
CA MET A 1 -1.08 8.17 27.27
C MET A 1 -0.82 9.03 26.15
N GLY A 2 0.16 9.53 26.10
CA GLY A 2 0.43 10.37 25.07
C GLY A 2 0.13 9.73 23.80
N GLY A 3 -0.23 10.46 22.90
CA GLY A 3 -0.47 9.98 21.62
C GLY A 3 0.73 9.24 21.12
N ARG A 4 0.47 8.21 20.38
CA ARG A 4 1.47 7.53 19.71
C ARG A 4 2.06 8.46 18.69
N ARG A 5 3.34 8.59 18.71
CA ARG A 5 3.98 9.38 17.71
C ARG A 5 3.83 8.70 16.36
N LEU A 6 3.39 9.44 15.37
CA LEU A 6 3.33 8.89 14.02
C LEU A 6 4.73 8.69 13.49
N ASP A 7 5.04 7.47 13.15
CA ASP A 7 6.34 7.12 12.61
C ASP A 7 6.11 6.50 11.25
N LEU A 8 6.73 7.09 10.25
CA LEU A 8 6.59 6.64 8.88
C LEU A 8 6.89 5.16 8.75
N ALA A 9 7.99 4.74 9.36
CA ALA A 9 8.38 3.34 9.26
C ALA A 9 7.38 2.43 9.94
N ASP A 10 6.82 2.86 11.06
CA ASP A 10 5.84 2.05 11.79
C ASP A 10 4.55 1.90 11.00
N ASP A 11 4.08 3.00 10.39
CA ASP A 11 2.85 2.95 9.61
C ASP A 11 3.03 2.07 8.39
N PHE A 12 4.15 2.20 7.69
CA PHE A 12 4.42 1.37 6.52
C PHE A 12 4.52 -0.10 6.92
N ARG A 13 5.20 -0.37 8.02
CA ARG A 13 5.36 -1.74 8.51
C ARG A 13 4.02 -2.34 8.89
N ASP A 14 3.16 -1.55 9.56
CA ASP A 14 1.85 -2.04 9.96
C ASP A 14 1.00 -2.38 8.75
N LEU A 15 1.03 -1.53 7.73
CA LEU A 15 0.27 -1.82 6.52
C LEU A 15 0.78 -3.08 5.85
N LEU A 16 2.10 -3.20 5.68
CA LEU A 16 2.67 -4.35 5.01
C LEU A 16 2.41 -5.62 5.79
N ARG A 17 2.47 -5.55 7.12
CA ARG A 17 2.15 -6.71 7.95
C ARG A 17 0.70 -7.13 7.76
N THR A 18 -0.20 -6.15 7.73
CA THR A 18 -1.61 -6.45 7.53
C THR A 18 -1.85 -7.10 6.18
N PHE A 19 -1.15 -6.61 5.15
CA PHE A 19 -1.23 -7.23 3.84
C PHE A 19 -0.77 -8.68 3.87
N VAL A 20 0.33 -8.96 4.57
CA VAL A 20 0.85 -10.32 4.65
C VAL A 20 -0.13 -11.22 5.40
N VAL A 21 -0.65 -10.75 6.52
CA VAL A 21 -1.59 -11.55 7.32
C VAL A 21 -2.85 -11.88 6.52
N ARG A 22 -3.30 -10.94 5.71
CA ARG A 22 -4.49 -11.12 4.89
C ARG A 22 -4.21 -11.79 3.56
N GLU A 23 -2.96 -12.20 3.34
CA GLU A 23 -2.57 -12.91 2.11
C GLU A 23 -2.80 -12.08 0.86
N VAL A 24 -2.58 -10.79 0.96
CA VAL A 24 -2.67 -9.89 -0.19
C VAL A 24 -1.46 -10.14 -1.09
N ARG A 25 -1.69 -10.14 -2.39
CA ARG A 25 -0.60 -10.22 -3.37
C ARG A 25 -0.17 -8.79 -3.69
N PHE A 26 1.06 -8.46 -3.32
CA PHE A 26 1.55 -7.10 -3.48
C PHE A 26 3.06 -7.09 -3.62
N LEU A 27 3.57 -5.98 -4.13
CA LEU A 27 5.00 -5.71 -4.23
C LEU A 27 5.23 -4.26 -3.79
N VAL A 28 6.28 -4.06 -3.01
CA VAL A 28 6.69 -2.70 -2.64
C VAL A 28 7.60 -2.19 -3.75
N VAL A 29 7.29 -1.01 -4.26
CA VAL A 29 8.03 -0.47 -5.40
C VAL A 29 8.49 0.95 -5.04
N GLY A 30 9.36 1.51 -5.88
CA GLY A 30 9.78 2.89 -5.75
C GLY A 30 10.85 3.13 -4.72
N ALA A 31 10.93 4.38 -4.30
CA ALA A 31 12.06 4.84 -3.48
C ALA A 31 12.10 4.22 -2.10
N TYR A 32 10.95 3.86 -1.55
CA TYR A 32 10.92 3.26 -0.22
C TYR A 32 11.63 1.90 -0.21
N ALA A 33 11.48 1.14 -1.28
CA ALA A 33 12.16 -0.15 -1.35
C ALA A 33 13.67 0.02 -1.24
N LEU A 34 14.22 1.05 -1.88
CA LEU A 34 15.64 1.32 -1.77
C LEU A 34 16.02 1.77 -0.37
N ALA A 35 15.18 2.57 0.26
CA ALA A 35 15.45 3.04 1.61
C ALA A 35 15.50 1.86 2.59
N VAL A 36 14.60 0.91 2.44
CA VAL A 36 14.57 -0.26 3.29
C VAL A 36 15.84 -1.09 3.12
N LEU A 37 16.36 -1.15 1.90
CA LEU A 37 17.51 -1.99 1.62
C LEU A 37 18.84 -1.42 2.10
N GLY A 38 18.93 -0.15 2.38
CA GLY A 38 20.20 0.32 2.84
C GLY A 38 20.36 1.80 3.05
N ARG A 39 19.37 2.56 2.69
CA ARG A 39 19.47 4.00 2.87
C ARG A 39 18.72 4.39 4.11
N PRO A 40 19.36 5.03 5.06
CA PRO A 40 18.67 5.44 6.29
C PRO A 40 17.72 6.61 6.08
N ARG A 41 17.91 7.35 5.02
CA ARG A 41 17.06 8.52 4.81
C ARG A 41 15.66 8.05 4.45
N ALA A 42 14.73 8.34 5.30
CA ALA A 42 13.35 7.94 5.09
C ALA A 42 12.72 8.78 3.99
N THR A 43 11.93 8.13 3.16
CA THR A 43 11.07 8.83 2.25
C THR A 43 9.70 8.91 2.89
N GLY A 44 8.95 9.96 2.62
CA GLY A 44 7.59 10.08 3.12
C GLY A 44 6.56 9.38 2.27
N HIS A 45 6.99 8.44 1.43
CA HIS A 45 6.11 7.92 0.39
C HIS A 45 6.37 6.44 0.19
N LEU A 46 5.35 5.62 0.35
CA LEU A 46 5.42 4.19 0.11
C LEU A 46 4.51 3.86 -1.07
N ASP A 47 5.05 3.20 -2.06
CA ASP A 47 4.28 2.74 -3.20
C ASP A 47 4.11 1.24 -3.11
N VAL A 48 2.87 0.77 -3.10
CA VAL A 48 2.55 -0.64 -3.03
C VAL A 48 1.73 -1.02 -4.25
N TRP A 49 2.24 -1.96 -5.03
CA TRP A 49 1.58 -2.42 -6.24
C TRP A 49 0.84 -3.71 -5.92
N ILE A 50 -0.47 -3.73 -6.13
CA ILE A 50 -1.29 -4.89 -5.84
C ILE A 50 -1.76 -5.56 -7.13
N GLU A 51 -1.97 -6.87 -7.07
CA GLU A 51 -2.51 -7.59 -8.20
C GLU A 51 -3.99 -7.22 -8.36
N PRO A 52 -4.42 -6.74 -9.53
CA PRO A 52 -5.78 -6.23 -9.71
C PRO A 52 -6.77 -7.32 -10.09
N THR A 53 -6.91 -8.34 -9.27
CA THR A 53 -7.93 -9.36 -9.44
C THR A 53 -9.00 -9.16 -8.38
N ARG A 54 -10.21 -9.67 -8.67
CA ARG A 54 -11.31 -9.50 -7.72
C ARG A 54 -10.99 -10.12 -6.37
N GLU A 55 -10.42 -11.31 -6.39
CA GLU A 55 -10.10 -11.99 -5.15
C GLU A 55 -9.09 -11.20 -4.34
N ASN A 56 -8.04 -10.73 -4.99
CA ASN A 56 -7.02 -9.96 -4.27
C ASN A 56 -7.57 -8.60 -3.84
N ALA A 57 -8.42 -8.00 -4.66
CA ALA A 57 -9.03 -6.72 -4.32
C ALA A 57 -9.85 -6.82 -3.04
N GLU A 58 -10.53 -7.92 -2.83
CA GLU A 58 -11.30 -8.12 -1.60
C GLU A 58 -10.36 -8.21 -0.41
N ARG A 59 -9.24 -8.88 -0.57
CA ARG A 59 -8.24 -8.97 0.50
C ARG A 59 -7.61 -7.63 0.80
N VAL A 60 -7.30 -6.87 -0.24
CA VAL A 60 -6.73 -5.53 -0.07
C VAL A 60 -7.72 -4.64 0.66
N TYR A 61 -8.99 -4.67 0.26
CA TYR A 61 -9.99 -3.83 0.89
C TYR A 61 -10.12 -4.16 2.37
N ALA A 62 -10.16 -5.44 2.71
CA ALA A 62 -10.24 -5.85 4.11
C ALA A 62 -9.00 -5.42 4.90
N ALA A 63 -7.83 -5.53 4.28
CA ALA A 63 -6.59 -5.14 4.93
C ALA A 63 -6.54 -3.62 5.16
N LEU A 64 -6.98 -2.85 4.18
CA LEU A 64 -7.00 -1.40 4.33
C LEU A 64 -7.98 -0.98 5.42
N ARG A 65 -9.10 -1.66 5.52
CA ARG A 65 -10.07 -1.37 6.57
C ARG A 65 -9.46 -1.67 7.94
N GLU A 66 -8.79 -2.79 8.06
CA GLU A 66 -8.16 -3.18 9.32
C GLU A 66 -7.05 -2.20 9.70
N PHE A 67 -6.31 -1.73 8.71
CA PHE A 67 -5.26 -0.75 8.93
C PHE A 67 -5.83 0.60 9.38
N GLY A 68 -7.08 0.90 9.02
CA GLY A 68 -7.71 2.14 9.42
C GLY A 68 -7.73 3.21 8.34
N ALA A 69 -7.50 2.83 7.09
CA ALA A 69 -7.52 3.80 6.01
C ALA A 69 -8.93 4.30 5.76
N PRO A 70 -9.08 5.57 5.34
CA PRO A 70 -10.41 6.08 4.99
C PRO A 70 -10.84 5.52 3.65
N LEU A 71 -11.94 4.81 3.63
CA LEU A 71 -12.38 4.07 2.44
C LEU A 71 -13.68 4.61 1.84
N HIS A 72 -14.07 5.86 2.17
CA HIS A 72 -15.38 6.35 1.74
C HIS A 72 -15.60 6.31 0.24
N GLU A 73 -14.56 6.49 -0.54
CA GLU A 73 -14.73 6.56 -1.97
C GLU A 73 -14.06 5.42 -2.70
N LEU A 74 -13.57 4.45 -1.97
CA LEU A 74 -12.86 3.31 -2.55
C LEU A 74 -13.78 2.11 -2.54
N THR A 75 -13.84 1.40 -3.67
CA THR A 75 -14.63 0.18 -3.78
C THR A 75 -13.72 -0.98 -4.15
N ILE A 76 -14.23 -2.19 -3.91
CA ILE A 76 -13.51 -3.38 -4.33
C ILE A 76 -13.34 -3.39 -5.85
N ASP A 77 -14.34 -2.90 -6.57
CA ASP A 77 -14.22 -2.80 -8.03
C ASP A 77 -13.05 -1.94 -8.44
N ASP A 78 -12.83 -0.81 -7.73
CA ASP A 78 -11.69 0.05 -8.04
C ASP A 78 -10.38 -0.73 -7.93
N LEU A 79 -10.26 -1.53 -6.88
CA LEU A 79 -9.02 -2.26 -6.63
C LEU A 79 -8.84 -3.45 -7.58
N SER A 80 -9.90 -3.83 -8.29
CA SER A 80 -9.80 -4.92 -9.25
C SER A 80 -9.60 -4.43 -10.68
N ARG A 81 -9.50 -3.11 -10.89
CA ARG A 81 -9.25 -2.54 -12.22
C ARG A 81 -7.84 -2.02 -12.30
N ARG A 82 -7.24 -2.14 -13.48
CA ARG A 82 -5.91 -1.59 -13.70
C ARG A 82 -5.98 -0.08 -13.77
N GLY A 83 -4.90 0.57 -13.37
CA GLY A 83 -4.78 2.00 -13.55
C GLY A 83 -5.37 2.84 -12.43
N VAL A 84 -5.63 2.25 -11.28
CA VAL A 84 -6.17 2.97 -10.14
C VAL A 84 -5.03 3.27 -9.16
N VAL A 85 -5.04 4.47 -8.60
CA VAL A 85 -4.12 4.85 -7.53
C VAL A 85 -4.97 5.30 -6.34
N PHE A 86 -4.78 4.66 -5.21
CA PHE A 86 -5.48 5.05 -3.98
C PHE A 86 -4.45 5.57 -3.00
N GLN A 87 -4.59 6.82 -2.60
CA GLN A 87 -3.63 7.48 -1.73
C GLN A 87 -4.15 7.53 -0.32
N ILE A 88 -3.29 7.19 0.63
CA ILE A 88 -3.60 7.20 2.05
C ILE A 88 -2.68 8.22 2.70
N GLY A 89 -3.26 9.14 3.47
CA GLY A 89 -2.49 10.13 4.20
C GLY A 89 -2.14 11.33 3.36
N LEU A 90 -1.46 12.26 4.00
CA LEU A 90 -1.00 13.49 3.36
C LEU A 90 0.50 13.60 3.55
N PRO A 91 1.20 14.31 2.63
CA PRO A 91 2.62 14.51 2.87
C PRO A 91 2.85 15.07 4.26
N PRO A 92 3.94 14.69 4.90
CA PRO A 92 5.03 13.86 4.38
C PRO A 92 4.80 12.35 4.50
N LEU A 93 3.67 11.92 5.03
CA LEU A 93 3.39 10.50 5.25
C LEU A 93 2.32 10.05 4.26
N ARG A 94 2.72 9.49 3.13
CA ARG A 94 1.76 9.09 2.12
C ARG A 94 2.05 7.67 1.65
N ILE A 95 0.97 6.90 1.49
CA ILE A 95 1.03 5.56 0.94
C ILE A 95 0.17 5.55 -0.31
N ASP A 96 0.74 5.09 -1.41
CA ASP A 96 0.01 4.95 -2.66
C ASP A 96 -0.18 3.47 -2.96
N VAL A 97 -1.42 3.05 -3.10
CA VAL A 97 -1.76 1.70 -3.52
C VAL A 97 -2.08 1.75 -5.01
N LEU A 98 -1.30 1.02 -5.79
CA LEU A 98 -1.35 1.08 -7.25
C LEU A 98 -1.86 -0.24 -7.80
N THR A 99 -2.72 -0.18 -8.83
CA THR A 99 -3.18 -1.40 -9.47
C THR A 99 -2.47 -1.68 -10.79
N ALA A 100 -1.58 -0.80 -11.22
CA ALA A 100 -0.80 -1.02 -12.43
C ALA A 100 0.48 -0.22 -12.39
N ILE A 101 1.49 -0.76 -13.05
CA ILE A 101 2.73 -0.05 -13.29
C ILE A 101 2.96 -0.09 -14.78
N SER A 102 3.40 1.05 -15.32
CA SER A 102 3.58 1.20 -16.75
C SER A 102 4.51 0.12 -17.30
N GLY A 103 4.05 -0.59 -18.31
CA GLY A 103 4.89 -1.53 -19.03
C GLY A 103 5.13 -2.87 -18.34
N VAL A 104 4.50 -3.14 -17.19
CA VAL A 104 4.77 -4.37 -16.44
C VAL A 104 3.46 -5.01 -16.01
N GLU A 105 3.37 -6.34 -16.21
CA GLU A 105 2.24 -7.10 -15.69
C GLU A 105 2.61 -7.65 -14.32
N PHE A 106 1.65 -7.66 -13.41
CA PHE A 106 1.91 -8.12 -12.06
C PHE A 106 2.44 -9.55 -12.05
N ALA A 107 1.84 -10.41 -12.83
CA ALA A 107 2.23 -11.82 -12.83
C ALA A 107 3.65 -12.03 -13.34
N ALA A 108 4.19 -11.06 -14.09
CA ALA A 108 5.54 -11.16 -14.63
C ALA A 108 6.58 -10.46 -13.77
N ALA A 109 6.14 -9.80 -12.72
CA ALA A 109 7.05 -9.03 -11.88
C ALA A 109 7.92 -9.91 -10.98
#